data_b66a3621e1ee91765a388f1156c407f9
#
_entry.id   b66a3621e1ee91765a388f1156c407f9
#
_cell.length_a   1.000
_cell.length_b   1.000
_cell.length_c   1.000
_cell.angle_alpha   90.00
_cell.angle_beta   90.00
_cell.angle_gamma   90.00
#
_symmetry.space_group_name_H-M   'P 1'
#
loop_
_entity.id
_entity.type
_entity.pdbx_description
1 polymer ?
#
loop_
_entity_poly.entity_id
_entity_poly.type
_entity_poly.pdbx_seq_one_letter_code
_entity_poly.pdbx_strand_id
1 'polypeptide(L)'
;MNTKRATIVFLLALTLIVLAFAFVITYPFLKPFAFAIILAVVFHPVHERVVRWTKRGPNVSSLLSTLLLIFLFGVPTFVISMLAANEALAAAHYLGRRSAEEGGFALFIMTLADRPLRFVGRWVDLSKYDVNAIIASNVQKLSMWMFGFGAAFLSNVARFITDSLITFVVVFFLFREGKSWAYRLGALMPLSPQQVSRLYRNVSDTIVANVYGILSVAAAQGILIGIALRIVGMPSALLLALAAAFASIIPVVGAALIWVPIAIYLLLTGSVWKGVFLLIWGLVVVSSIDNVLRPWVVGGRVELHPLVLLFFIFGGVEAFGFLGLFLGPVVASVLAALFDILREELKEAKTLPAAGDT
;
A
#
# COMPACT_ATOMS: atom_id res chain seq x y z
N MET A 1 3.84 -19.38 -52.45
CA MET A 1 3.88 -18.47 -51.29
C MET A 1 5.27 -17.79 -51.33
N ASN A 2 5.31 -16.48 -51.41
CA ASN A 2 6.58 -15.77 -51.60
C ASN A 2 7.51 -16.05 -50.42
N THR A 3 8.68 -16.63 -50.60
CA THR A 3 9.66 -17.03 -49.55
C THR A 3 9.90 -15.90 -48.55
N LYS A 4 9.94 -14.66 -49.00
CA LYS A 4 10.05 -13.47 -48.13
C LYS A 4 8.86 -13.29 -47.20
N ARG A 5 7.63 -13.57 -47.62
CA ARG A 5 6.43 -13.50 -46.73
C ARG A 5 6.44 -14.61 -45.68
N ALA A 6 6.83 -15.82 -46.07
CA ALA A 6 6.99 -16.93 -45.13
C ALA A 6 8.05 -16.62 -44.07
N THR A 7 9.20 -16.07 -44.45
CA THR A 7 10.25 -15.64 -43.51
C THR A 7 9.76 -14.54 -42.55
N ILE A 8 9.02 -13.54 -43.03
CA ILE A 8 8.48 -12.47 -42.19
C ILE A 8 7.47 -13.06 -41.17
N VAL A 9 6.54 -13.91 -41.61
CA VAL A 9 5.57 -14.55 -40.74
C VAL A 9 6.25 -15.43 -39.67
N PHE A 10 7.28 -16.20 -40.09
CA PHE A 10 8.07 -17.01 -39.15
C PHE A 10 8.78 -16.14 -38.09
N LEU A 11 9.45 -15.06 -38.52
CA LEU A 11 10.13 -14.15 -37.61
C LEU A 11 9.16 -13.45 -36.65
N LEU A 12 7.98 -13.02 -37.13
CA LEU A 12 6.95 -12.45 -36.29
C LEU A 12 6.43 -13.46 -35.25
N ALA A 13 6.13 -14.69 -35.67
CA ALA A 13 5.71 -15.76 -34.76
C ALA A 13 6.77 -16.06 -33.71
N LEU A 14 8.04 -16.21 -34.14
CA LEU A 14 9.17 -16.45 -33.23
C LEU A 14 9.34 -15.29 -32.23
N THR A 15 9.28 -14.04 -32.71
CA THR A 15 9.36 -12.85 -31.86
C THR A 15 8.23 -12.83 -30.83
N LEU A 16 7.02 -13.17 -31.23
CA LEU A 16 5.86 -13.20 -30.34
C LEU A 16 6.00 -14.29 -29.27
N ILE A 17 6.51 -15.48 -29.63
CA ILE A 17 6.81 -16.57 -28.70
C ILE A 17 7.88 -16.10 -27.69
N VAL A 18 8.99 -15.52 -28.16
CA VAL A 18 10.06 -15.04 -27.29
C VAL A 18 9.57 -13.92 -26.36
N LEU A 19 8.73 -13.00 -26.86
CA LEU A 19 8.09 -11.96 -26.03
C LEU A 19 7.19 -12.55 -24.96
N ALA A 20 6.39 -13.58 -25.30
CA ALA A 20 5.55 -14.27 -24.31
C ALA A 20 6.40 -14.92 -23.22
N PHE A 21 7.48 -15.61 -23.57
CA PHE A 21 8.42 -16.18 -22.57
C PHE A 21 9.11 -15.09 -21.75
N ALA A 22 9.57 -14.01 -22.38
CA ALA A 22 10.16 -12.87 -21.67
C ALA A 22 9.17 -12.26 -20.67
N PHE A 23 7.89 -12.12 -21.05
CA PHE A 23 6.84 -11.63 -20.16
C PHE A 23 6.63 -12.56 -18.96
N VAL A 24 6.54 -13.88 -19.18
CA VAL A 24 6.38 -14.87 -18.10
C VAL A 24 7.56 -14.83 -17.12
N ILE A 25 8.80 -14.72 -17.64
CA ILE A 25 10.01 -14.65 -16.81
C ILE A 25 10.07 -13.32 -16.02
N THR A 26 9.66 -12.21 -16.61
CA THR A 26 9.72 -10.89 -15.97
C THR A 26 8.52 -10.59 -15.07
N TYR A 27 7.41 -11.30 -15.25
CA TYR A 27 6.17 -11.08 -14.51
C TYR A 27 6.32 -11.02 -12.98
N PRO A 28 7.07 -11.95 -12.32
CA PRO A 28 7.28 -11.88 -10.87
C PRO A 28 8.01 -10.62 -10.41
N PHE A 29 8.82 -10.02 -11.27
CA PHE A 29 9.61 -8.83 -10.97
C PHE A 29 8.88 -7.51 -11.22
N LEU A 30 7.68 -7.55 -11.82
CA LEU A 30 6.91 -6.33 -12.12
C LEU A 30 6.57 -5.56 -10.85
N LYS A 31 6.21 -6.26 -9.76
CA LYS A 31 5.87 -5.61 -8.48
C LYS A 31 7.08 -4.89 -7.86
N PRO A 32 8.23 -5.55 -7.63
CA PRO A 32 9.45 -4.87 -7.16
C PRO A 32 9.90 -3.73 -8.08
N PHE A 33 9.80 -3.90 -9.39
CA PHE A 33 10.18 -2.89 -10.36
C PHE A 33 9.28 -1.64 -10.29
N ALA A 34 7.96 -1.84 -10.25
CA ALA A 34 7.02 -0.73 -10.09
C ALA A 34 7.21 0.01 -8.77
N PHE A 35 7.46 -0.73 -7.66
CA PHE A 35 7.76 -0.13 -6.37
C PHE A 35 9.07 0.66 -6.39
N ALA A 36 10.09 0.15 -7.10
CA ALA A 36 11.35 0.85 -7.31
C ALA A 36 11.18 2.17 -8.08
N ILE A 37 10.33 2.21 -9.10
CA ILE A 37 10.00 3.45 -9.83
C ILE A 37 9.37 4.47 -8.87
N ILE A 38 8.39 4.06 -8.08
CA ILE A 38 7.74 4.94 -7.10
C ILE A 38 8.77 5.52 -6.13
N LEU A 39 9.62 4.67 -5.54
CA LEU A 39 10.68 5.11 -4.64
C LEU A 39 11.68 6.04 -5.32
N ALA A 40 12.13 5.70 -6.53
CA ALA A 40 13.07 6.52 -7.28
C ALA A 40 12.50 7.90 -7.60
N VAL A 41 11.23 8.00 -7.97
CA VAL A 41 10.56 9.28 -8.27
C VAL A 41 10.40 10.10 -6.99
N VAL A 42 9.90 9.51 -5.91
CA VAL A 42 9.68 10.21 -4.63
C VAL A 42 10.99 10.70 -4.03
N PHE A 43 12.04 9.89 -4.11
CA PHE A 43 13.36 10.20 -3.54
C PHE A 43 14.32 10.90 -4.51
N HIS A 44 13.88 11.19 -5.73
CA HIS A 44 14.69 11.94 -6.70
C HIS A 44 15.22 13.27 -6.14
N PRO A 45 14.44 14.11 -5.42
CA PRO A 45 14.97 15.34 -4.84
C PRO A 45 16.08 15.10 -3.80
N VAL A 46 15.97 14.01 -3.04
CA VAL A 46 17.01 13.60 -2.07
C VAL A 46 18.27 13.14 -2.81
N HIS A 47 18.09 12.31 -3.84
CA HIS A 47 19.20 11.86 -4.70
C HIS A 47 19.94 13.05 -5.33
N GLU A 48 19.26 14.06 -5.85
CA GLU A 48 19.89 15.26 -6.40
C GLU A 48 20.69 16.04 -5.34
N ARG A 49 20.23 16.08 -4.09
CA ARG A 49 21.02 16.68 -2.99
C ARG A 49 22.29 15.87 -2.71
N VAL A 50 22.18 14.52 -2.69
CA VAL A 50 23.33 13.63 -2.49
C VAL A 50 24.33 13.80 -3.63
N VAL A 51 23.89 13.89 -4.89
CA VAL A 51 24.75 14.15 -6.05
C VAL A 51 25.51 15.46 -5.88
N ARG A 52 24.80 16.54 -5.53
CA ARG A 52 25.43 17.87 -5.30
C ARG A 52 26.43 17.87 -4.15
N TRP A 53 26.16 17.11 -3.10
CA TRP A 53 26.99 17.06 -1.89
C TRP A 53 28.25 16.22 -2.09
N THR A 54 28.09 15.08 -2.78
CA THR A 54 29.17 14.10 -2.92
C THR A 54 30.19 14.51 -3.97
N LYS A 55 29.79 15.27 -5.01
CA LYS A 55 30.66 15.68 -6.16
C LYS A 55 31.46 14.53 -6.79
N ARG A 56 31.03 13.28 -6.52
CA ARG A 56 31.64 12.04 -7.05
C ARG A 56 30.80 11.53 -8.21
N GLY A 57 31.33 10.56 -8.97
CA GLY A 57 30.66 10.00 -10.13
C GLY A 57 29.27 9.41 -9.85
N PRO A 58 28.45 9.18 -10.87
CA PRO A 58 27.05 8.76 -10.74
C PRO A 58 26.88 7.46 -9.94
N ASN A 59 27.85 6.53 -10.02
CA ASN A 59 27.82 5.26 -9.31
C ASN A 59 27.83 5.46 -7.79
N VAL A 60 28.71 6.34 -7.28
CA VAL A 60 28.86 6.58 -5.83
C VAL A 60 27.65 7.32 -5.28
N SER A 61 27.14 8.33 -6.00
CA SER A 61 25.97 9.10 -5.59
C SER A 61 24.72 8.22 -5.55
N SER A 62 24.53 7.35 -6.55
CA SER A 62 23.42 6.41 -6.60
C SER A 62 23.48 5.37 -5.49
N LEU A 63 24.70 4.83 -5.22
CA LEU A 63 24.90 3.88 -4.12
C LEU A 63 24.55 4.53 -2.77
N LEU A 64 25.06 5.73 -2.50
CA LEU A 64 24.79 6.44 -1.25
C LEU A 64 23.30 6.78 -1.09
N SER A 65 22.64 7.20 -2.17
CA SER A 65 21.20 7.47 -2.14
C SER A 65 20.39 6.20 -1.87
N THR A 66 20.78 5.08 -2.47
CA THR A 66 20.13 3.79 -2.24
C THR A 66 20.35 3.30 -0.81
N LEU A 67 21.59 3.41 -0.29
CA LEU A 67 21.89 3.06 1.11
C LEU A 67 21.11 3.93 2.10
N LEU A 68 21.00 5.24 1.82
CA LEU A 68 20.18 6.14 2.63
C LEU A 68 18.70 5.72 2.63
N LEU A 69 18.19 5.29 1.47
CA LEU A 69 16.82 4.82 1.33
C LEU A 69 16.60 3.48 2.05
N ILE A 70 17.55 2.55 1.97
CA ILE A 70 17.53 1.30 2.74
C ILE A 70 17.51 1.60 4.23
N PHE A 71 18.35 2.52 4.69
CA PHE A 71 18.38 2.91 6.10
C PHE A 71 17.10 3.59 6.56
N LEU A 72 16.55 4.48 5.75
CA LEU A 72 15.35 5.25 6.11
C LEU A 72 14.05 4.45 6.05
N PHE A 73 13.94 3.49 5.12
CA PHE A 73 12.71 2.71 4.88
C PHE A 73 12.91 1.22 5.09
N GLY A 74 13.98 0.65 4.56
CA GLY A 74 14.23 -0.78 4.62
C GLY A 74 14.42 -1.26 6.06
N VAL A 75 15.30 -0.60 6.80
CA VAL A 75 15.60 -0.96 8.20
C VAL A 75 14.37 -0.79 9.11
N PRO A 76 13.66 0.36 9.15
CA PRO A 76 12.47 0.49 9.98
C PRO A 76 11.37 -0.52 9.61
N THR A 77 11.11 -0.71 8.33
CA THR A 77 10.09 -1.69 7.87
C THR A 77 10.47 -3.10 8.28
N PHE A 78 11.73 -3.48 8.14
CA PHE A 78 12.24 -4.79 8.59
C PHE A 78 12.11 -4.97 10.09
N VAL A 79 12.54 -3.98 10.89
CA VAL A 79 12.45 -4.01 12.36
C VAL A 79 10.99 -4.13 12.81
N ILE A 80 10.09 -3.33 12.24
CA ILE A 80 8.67 -3.38 12.59
C ILE A 80 8.04 -4.73 12.20
N SER A 81 8.38 -5.25 11.02
CA SER A 81 7.92 -6.57 10.59
C SER A 81 8.41 -7.66 11.53
N MET A 82 9.67 -7.58 11.97
CA MET A 82 10.25 -8.54 12.91
C MET A 82 9.63 -8.44 14.31
N LEU A 83 9.38 -7.22 14.80
CA LEU A 83 8.69 -7.00 16.09
C LEU A 83 7.26 -7.52 16.03
N ALA A 84 6.52 -7.21 14.95
CA ALA A 84 5.17 -7.71 14.76
C ALA A 84 5.11 -9.23 14.68
N ALA A 85 6.10 -9.87 14.04
CA ALA A 85 6.24 -11.32 14.01
C ALA A 85 6.45 -11.91 15.39
N ASN A 86 7.39 -11.34 16.15
CA ASN A 86 7.70 -11.81 17.51
C ASN A 86 6.49 -11.67 18.45
N GLU A 87 5.77 -10.54 18.36
CA GLU A 87 4.56 -10.33 19.15
C GLU A 87 3.42 -11.27 18.75
N ALA A 88 3.23 -11.50 17.44
CA ALA A 88 2.25 -12.46 16.96
C ALA A 88 2.55 -13.89 17.45
N LEU A 89 3.82 -14.31 17.41
CA LEU A 89 4.27 -15.60 17.93
C LEU A 89 4.11 -15.67 19.46
N ALA A 90 4.46 -14.62 20.19
CA ALA A 90 4.29 -14.55 21.65
C ALA A 90 2.82 -14.62 22.03
N ALA A 91 1.95 -13.90 21.32
CA ALA A 91 0.50 -13.96 21.51
C ALA A 91 -0.06 -15.36 21.23
N ALA A 92 0.39 -16.01 20.14
CA ALA A 92 -0.01 -17.38 19.81
C ALA A 92 0.44 -18.38 20.89
N HIS A 93 1.65 -18.25 21.40
CA HIS A 93 2.16 -19.07 22.50
C HIS A 93 1.42 -18.81 23.82
N TYR A 94 1.14 -17.55 24.15
CA TYR A 94 0.38 -17.17 25.33
C TYR A 94 -1.04 -17.75 25.29
N LEU A 95 -1.73 -17.57 24.17
CA LEU A 95 -3.08 -18.10 23.96
C LEU A 95 -3.08 -19.65 23.98
N GLY A 96 -2.05 -20.28 23.40
CA GLY A 96 -1.90 -21.72 23.42
C GLY A 96 -1.71 -22.30 24.84
N ARG A 97 -0.85 -21.65 25.65
CA ARG A 97 -0.63 -22.06 27.05
C ARG A 97 -1.88 -21.86 27.93
N ARG A 98 -2.50 -20.66 27.85
CA ARG A 98 -3.73 -20.39 28.58
C ARG A 98 -4.87 -21.31 28.17
N SER A 99 -4.97 -21.59 26.87
CA SER A 99 -5.93 -22.58 26.35
C SER A 99 -5.71 -23.98 26.96
N ALA A 100 -4.44 -24.40 27.13
CA ALA A 100 -4.15 -25.69 27.75
C ALA A 100 -4.43 -25.71 29.26
N GLU A 101 -4.18 -24.59 29.97
CA GLU A 101 -4.40 -24.47 31.42
C GLU A 101 -5.90 -24.38 31.81
N GLU A 102 -6.71 -23.75 30.99
CA GLU A 102 -8.14 -23.49 31.27
C GLU A 102 -9.09 -24.49 30.58
N GLY A 103 -8.57 -25.63 30.09
CA GLY A 103 -9.38 -26.67 29.46
C GLY A 103 -9.78 -26.41 28.00
N GLY A 104 -9.12 -25.48 27.36
CA GLY A 104 -9.29 -25.15 25.94
C GLY A 104 -9.53 -23.67 25.64
N PHE A 105 -9.12 -23.24 24.45
CA PHE A 105 -9.26 -21.85 24.01
C PHE A 105 -10.74 -21.36 24.04
N ALA A 106 -11.68 -22.27 23.84
CA ALA A 106 -13.10 -21.99 23.94
C ALA A 106 -13.51 -21.57 25.36
N LEU A 107 -13.04 -22.28 26.40
CA LEU A 107 -13.31 -21.95 27.80
C LEU A 107 -12.69 -20.60 28.20
N PHE A 108 -11.47 -20.33 27.75
CA PHE A 108 -10.82 -19.03 27.96
C PHE A 108 -11.61 -17.87 27.35
N ILE A 109 -12.12 -18.02 26.11
CA ILE A 109 -12.97 -17.00 25.49
C ILE A 109 -14.32 -16.89 26.19
N MET A 110 -14.89 -18.01 26.69
CA MET A 110 -16.14 -17.98 27.47
C MET A 110 -15.98 -17.20 28.79
N THR A 111 -14.85 -17.38 29.49
CA THR A 111 -14.58 -16.60 30.71
C THR A 111 -14.41 -15.10 30.41
N LEU A 112 -13.78 -14.76 29.31
CA LEU A 112 -13.67 -13.36 28.82
C LEU A 112 -15.05 -12.81 28.39
N ALA A 113 -15.87 -13.63 27.73
CA ALA A 113 -17.17 -13.24 27.21
C ALA A 113 -18.27 -13.19 28.28
N ASP A 114 -18.09 -13.83 29.46
CA ASP A 114 -19.12 -13.92 30.51
C ASP A 114 -19.63 -12.55 30.96
N ARG A 115 -18.74 -11.58 31.18
CA ARG A 115 -19.14 -10.20 31.56
C ARG A 115 -19.93 -9.47 30.48
N PRO A 116 -19.46 -9.40 29.24
CA PRO A 116 -20.21 -8.79 28.14
C PRO A 116 -21.52 -9.51 27.85
N LEU A 117 -21.55 -10.84 27.90
CA LEU A 117 -22.79 -11.62 27.70
C LEU A 117 -23.82 -11.34 28.76
N ARG A 118 -23.44 -11.22 30.02
CA ARG A 118 -24.35 -10.80 31.13
C ARG A 118 -24.87 -9.37 30.95
N PHE A 119 -24.04 -8.48 30.39
CA PHE A 119 -24.49 -7.11 30.09
C PHE A 119 -25.51 -7.09 28.96
N VAL A 120 -25.22 -7.77 27.86
CA VAL A 120 -26.12 -7.89 26.69
C VAL A 120 -27.37 -8.67 27.01
N GLY A 121 -27.28 -9.72 27.87
CA GLY A 121 -28.38 -10.53 28.31
C GLY A 121 -29.43 -9.77 29.16
N ARG A 122 -29.10 -8.53 29.61
CA ARG A 122 -30.11 -7.64 30.26
C ARG A 122 -31.05 -6.99 29.21
N TRP A 123 -30.66 -6.94 27.95
CA TRP A 123 -31.40 -6.26 26.90
C TRP A 123 -31.89 -7.20 25.79
N VAL A 124 -31.25 -8.37 25.66
CA VAL A 124 -31.55 -9.35 24.63
C VAL A 124 -31.67 -10.72 25.26
N ASP A 125 -32.74 -11.44 24.95
CA ASP A 125 -32.95 -12.81 25.41
C ASP A 125 -31.97 -13.77 24.69
N LEU A 126 -30.85 -14.04 25.35
CA LEU A 126 -29.78 -14.90 24.82
C LEU A 126 -30.13 -16.40 24.93
N SER A 127 -31.23 -16.77 25.62
CA SER A 127 -31.61 -18.18 25.81
C SER A 127 -32.04 -18.87 24.51
N LYS A 128 -32.39 -18.09 23.50
CA LYS A 128 -32.77 -18.58 22.18
C LYS A 128 -31.59 -18.97 21.28
N TYR A 129 -30.38 -18.63 21.67
CA TYR A 129 -29.16 -18.88 20.88
C TYR A 129 -28.23 -19.77 21.70
N ASP A 130 -27.73 -20.83 21.07
CA ASP A 130 -26.64 -21.60 21.67
C ASP A 130 -25.32 -20.82 21.55
N VAL A 131 -25.17 -19.82 22.46
CA VAL A 131 -24.02 -18.91 22.49
C VAL A 131 -22.72 -19.70 22.66
N ASN A 132 -22.76 -20.82 23.37
CA ASN A 132 -21.59 -21.68 23.58
C ASN A 132 -21.14 -22.36 22.28
N ALA A 133 -22.07 -22.86 21.47
CA ALA A 133 -21.75 -23.45 20.18
C ALA A 133 -21.23 -22.40 19.18
N ILE A 134 -21.83 -21.20 19.19
CA ILE A 134 -21.38 -20.07 18.34
C ILE A 134 -19.96 -19.63 18.72
N ILE A 135 -19.68 -19.49 20.03
CA ILE A 135 -18.35 -19.15 20.53
C ILE A 135 -17.35 -20.25 20.14
N ALA A 136 -17.66 -21.51 20.45
CA ALA A 136 -16.75 -22.63 20.16
C ALA A 136 -16.38 -22.73 18.68
N SER A 137 -17.37 -22.62 17.76
CA SER A 137 -17.14 -22.70 16.32
C SER A 137 -16.30 -21.53 15.78
N ASN A 138 -16.54 -20.32 16.29
CA ASN A 138 -15.78 -19.14 15.87
C ASN A 138 -14.37 -19.11 16.49
N VAL A 139 -14.20 -19.59 17.71
CA VAL A 139 -12.89 -19.76 18.34
C VAL A 139 -12.03 -20.75 17.59
N GLN A 140 -12.60 -21.87 17.13
CA GLN A 140 -11.86 -22.84 16.32
C GLN A 140 -11.40 -22.23 14.98
N LYS A 141 -12.28 -21.47 14.32
CA LYS A 141 -11.94 -20.73 13.09
C LYS A 141 -10.84 -19.70 13.33
N LEU A 142 -10.94 -18.95 14.43
CA LEU A 142 -9.94 -17.94 14.81
C LEU A 142 -8.58 -18.60 15.11
N SER A 143 -8.57 -19.73 15.82
CA SER A 143 -7.34 -20.49 16.10
C SER A 143 -6.69 -20.99 14.81
N MET A 144 -7.44 -21.59 13.90
CA MET A 144 -6.94 -22.03 12.60
C MET A 144 -6.42 -20.86 11.75
N TRP A 145 -7.13 -19.72 11.79
CA TRP A 145 -6.70 -18.50 11.11
C TRP A 145 -5.38 -17.96 11.70
N MET A 146 -5.23 -17.94 13.03
CA MET A 146 -3.99 -17.51 13.69
C MET A 146 -2.80 -18.42 13.39
N PHE A 147 -3.00 -19.75 13.41
CA PHE A 147 -1.95 -20.70 13.02
C PHE A 147 -1.58 -20.56 11.55
N GLY A 148 -2.57 -20.43 10.66
CA GLY A 148 -2.35 -20.18 9.23
C GLY A 148 -1.64 -18.84 8.98
N PHE A 149 -1.97 -17.80 9.75
CA PHE A 149 -1.31 -16.51 9.67
C PHE A 149 0.18 -16.57 10.05
N GLY A 150 0.54 -17.32 11.09
CA GLY A 150 1.94 -17.50 11.50
C GLY A 150 2.80 -18.19 10.42
N ALA A 151 2.29 -19.26 9.82
CA ALA A 151 2.99 -19.98 8.74
C ALA A 151 3.09 -19.14 7.45
N ALA A 152 2.00 -18.46 7.08
CA ALA A 152 1.96 -17.54 5.95
C ALA A 152 2.88 -16.32 6.18
N PHE A 153 3.00 -15.84 7.41
CA PHE A 153 3.88 -14.72 7.74
C PHE A 153 5.35 -15.08 7.48
N LEU A 154 5.81 -16.25 7.96
CA LEU A 154 7.20 -16.71 7.73
C LEU A 154 7.55 -16.84 6.23
N SER A 155 6.64 -17.41 5.44
CA SER A 155 6.83 -17.50 3.99
C SER A 155 6.82 -16.12 3.29
N ASN A 156 5.99 -15.21 3.78
CA ASN A 156 5.91 -13.84 3.27
C ASN A 156 7.13 -13.00 3.63
N VAL A 157 7.79 -13.24 4.79
CA VAL A 157 9.04 -12.55 5.16
C VAL A 157 10.17 -12.88 4.17
N ALA A 158 10.33 -14.14 3.79
CA ALA A 158 11.35 -14.53 2.80
C ALA A 158 11.10 -13.84 1.45
N ARG A 159 9.85 -13.85 0.99
CA ARG A 159 9.45 -13.13 -0.23
C ARG A 159 9.69 -11.62 -0.12
N PHE A 160 9.31 -11.02 1.01
CA PHE A 160 9.53 -9.59 1.27
C PHE A 160 11.00 -9.20 1.21
N ILE A 161 11.91 -10.01 1.77
CA ILE A 161 13.36 -9.79 1.69
C ILE A 161 13.82 -9.84 0.23
N THR A 162 13.39 -10.84 -0.53
CA THR A 162 13.75 -10.98 -1.95
C THR A 162 13.23 -9.81 -2.77
N ASP A 163 11.96 -9.47 -2.62
CA ASP A 163 11.33 -8.34 -3.34
C ASP A 163 11.99 -7.01 -2.98
N SER A 164 12.36 -6.82 -1.71
CA SER A 164 13.08 -5.63 -1.24
C SER A 164 14.48 -5.54 -1.84
N LEU A 165 15.22 -6.64 -1.88
CA LEU A 165 16.55 -6.68 -2.49
C LEU A 165 16.50 -6.30 -3.96
N ILE A 166 15.56 -6.89 -4.72
CA ILE A 166 15.33 -6.57 -6.12
C ILE A 166 14.96 -5.09 -6.27
N THR A 167 14.03 -4.61 -5.44
CA THR A 167 13.61 -3.19 -5.44
C THR A 167 14.79 -2.25 -5.27
N PHE A 168 15.66 -2.49 -4.29
CA PHE A 168 16.80 -1.61 -4.04
C PHE A 168 17.88 -1.68 -5.13
N VAL A 169 18.08 -2.85 -5.72
CA VAL A 169 18.94 -2.99 -6.90
C VAL A 169 18.39 -2.17 -8.06
N VAL A 170 17.10 -2.28 -8.34
CA VAL A 170 16.46 -1.49 -9.41
C VAL A 170 16.49 0.01 -9.11
N VAL A 171 16.24 0.43 -7.87
CA VAL A 171 16.36 1.84 -7.44
C VAL A 171 17.77 2.38 -7.69
N PHE A 172 18.79 1.60 -7.37
CA PHE A 172 20.18 2.00 -7.67
C PHE A 172 20.38 2.30 -9.17
N PHE A 173 19.92 1.42 -10.05
CA PHE A 173 20.00 1.64 -11.48
C PHE A 173 19.14 2.80 -11.97
N LEU A 174 17.95 2.99 -11.40
CA LEU A 174 17.08 4.12 -11.72
C LEU A 174 17.72 5.46 -11.31
N PHE A 175 18.38 5.54 -10.17
CA PHE A 175 19.14 6.73 -9.76
C PHE A 175 20.33 6.98 -10.68
N ARG A 176 21.00 5.90 -11.13
CA ARG A 176 22.18 6.01 -11.98
C ARG A 176 21.86 6.38 -13.44
N GLU A 177 20.85 5.76 -14.00
CA GLU A 177 20.56 5.80 -15.44
C GLU A 177 19.12 6.21 -15.78
N GLY A 178 18.26 6.47 -14.80
CA GLY A 178 16.82 6.67 -15.00
C GLY A 178 16.50 7.79 -16.02
N LYS A 179 17.24 8.90 -16.00
CA LYS A 179 17.08 9.97 -16.98
C LYS A 179 17.36 9.50 -18.42
N SER A 180 18.40 8.67 -18.59
CA SER A 180 18.75 8.11 -19.92
C SER A 180 17.70 7.10 -20.39
N TRP A 181 17.19 6.27 -19.49
CA TRP A 181 16.12 5.31 -19.80
C TRP A 181 14.82 6.01 -20.17
N ALA A 182 14.44 7.04 -19.40
CA ALA A 182 13.27 7.86 -19.69
C ALA A 182 13.36 8.50 -21.07
N TYR A 183 14.51 9.07 -21.42
CA TYR A 183 14.75 9.65 -22.74
C TYR A 183 14.65 8.61 -23.87
N ARG A 184 15.31 7.44 -23.72
CA ARG A 184 15.25 6.36 -24.71
C ARG A 184 13.84 5.81 -24.91
N LEU A 185 13.10 5.59 -23.81
CA LEU A 185 11.71 5.14 -23.87
C LEU A 185 10.81 6.20 -24.54
N GLY A 186 11.00 7.48 -24.21
CA GLY A 186 10.28 8.57 -24.86
C GLY A 186 10.56 8.65 -26.38
N ALA A 187 11.79 8.40 -26.79
CA ALA A 187 12.16 8.40 -28.21
C ALA A 187 11.55 7.24 -29.02
N LEU A 188 11.09 6.17 -28.37
CA LEU A 188 10.38 5.06 -29.01
C LEU A 188 8.89 5.35 -29.20
N MET A 189 8.36 6.35 -28.51
CA MET A 189 6.94 6.71 -28.62
C MET A 189 6.73 7.61 -29.84
N PRO A 190 5.66 7.41 -30.62
CA PRO A 190 5.29 8.30 -31.71
C PRO A 190 4.59 9.57 -31.16
N LEU A 191 5.24 10.25 -30.21
CA LEU A 191 4.75 11.44 -29.53
C LEU A 191 5.76 12.59 -29.68
N SER A 192 5.27 13.84 -29.66
CA SER A 192 6.15 15.01 -29.65
C SER A 192 6.93 15.08 -28.32
N PRO A 193 8.13 15.69 -28.31
CA PRO A 193 8.92 15.87 -27.09
C PRO A 193 8.14 16.57 -25.95
N GLN A 194 7.23 17.48 -26.32
CA GLN A 194 6.36 18.19 -25.36
C GLN A 194 5.32 17.24 -24.73
N GLN A 195 4.71 16.37 -25.53
CA GLN A 195 3.75 15.37 -25.06
C GLN A 195 4.42 14.34 -24.13
N VAL A 196 5.60 13.85 -24.51
CA VAL A 196 6.42 12.96 -23.66
C VAL A 196 6.76 13.63 -22.33
N SER A 197 7.23 14.87 -22.36
CA SER A 197 7.56 15.64 -21.15
C SER A 197 6.34 15.85 -20.24
N ARG A 198 5.17 16.16 -20.84
CA ARG A 198 3.88 16.30 -20.12
C ARG A 198 3.48 14.98 -19.45
N LEU A 199 3.60 13.86 -20.16
CA LEU A 199 3.29 12.54 -19.63
C LEU A 199 4.18 12.19 -18.43
N TYR A 200 5.50 12.38 -18.56
CA TYR A 200 6.43 12.15 -17.44
C TYR A 200 6.12 13.02 -16.24
N ARG A 201 5.81 14.29 -16.44
CA ARG A 201 5.46 15.20 -15.35
C ARG A 201 4.19 14.74 -14.65
N ASN A 202 3.13 14.41 -15.41
CA ASN A 202 1.87 13.94 -14.83
C ASN A 202 2.06 12.67 -13.99
N VAL A 203 2.83 11.71 -14.50
CA VAL A 203 3.17 10.47 -13.76
C VAL A 203 3.93 10.78 -12.48
N SER A 204 4.99 11.58 -12.57
CA SER A 204 5.83 11.94 -11.44
C SER A 204 5.04 12.71 -10.37
N ASP A 205 4.28 13.73 -10.78
CA ASP A 205 3.47 14.54 -9.86
C ASP A 205 2.39 13.70 -9.17
N THR A 206 1.76 12.76 -9.91
CA THR A 206 0.77 11.84 -9.33
C THR A 206 1.40 10.89 -8.33
N ILE A 207 2.56 10.31 -8.63
CA ILE A 207 3.29 9.44 -7.68
C ILE A 207 3.64 10.22 -6.42
N VAL A 208 4.24 11.39 -6.58
CA VAL A 208 4.69 12.23 -5.46
C VAL A 208 3.50 12.66 -4.60
N ALA A 209 2.43 13.18 -5.21
CA ALA A 209 1.23 13.61 -4.51
C ALA A 209 0.57 12.45 -3.74
N ASN A 210 0.45 11.28 -4.37
CA ASN A 210 -0.18 10.11 -3.74
C ASN A 210 0.65 9.60 -2.54
N VAL A 211 1.98 9.46 -2.70
CA VAL A 211 2.86 8.99 -1.61
C VAL A 211 2.86 9.98 -0.45
N TYR A 212 3.04 11.27 -0.72
CA TYR A 212 3.01 12.28 0.35
C TYR A 212 1.62 12.39 0.99
N GLY A 213 0.54 12.23 0.22
CA GLY A 213 -0.82 12.16 0.74
C GLY A 213 -0.99 11.03 1.74
N ILE A 214 -0.61 9.81 1.36
CA ILE A 214 -0.70 8.63 2.23
C ILE A 214 0.17 8.81 3.49
N LEU A 215 1.41 9.24 3.35
CA LEU A 215 2.33 9.42 4.49
C LEU A 215 1.85 10.52 5.46
N SER A 216 1.29 11.63 4.93
CA SER A 216 0.77 12.70 5.76
C SER A 216 -0.45 12.27 6.56
N VAL A 217 -1.38 11.53 5.94
CA VAL A 217 -2.55 10.96 6.61
C VAL A 217 -2.10 9.95 7.67
N ALA A 218 -1.18 9.05 7.33
CA ALA A 218 -0.66 8.04 8.25
C ALA A 218 0.00 8.68 9.49
N ALA A 219 0.82 9.70 9.28
CA ALA A 219 1.44 10.43 10.38
C ALA A 219 0.40 11.14 11.27
N ALA A 220 -0.56 11.84 10.66
CA ALA A 220 -1.60 12.54 11.40
C ALA A 220 -2.48 11.57 12.20
N GLN A 221 -2.93 10.47 11.59
CA GLN A 221 -3.74 9.45 12.27
C GLN A 221 -2.96 8.79 13.41
N GLY A 222 -1.68 8.44 13.19
CA GLY A 222 -0.82 7.92 14.25
C GLY A 222 -0.70 8.87 15.44
N ILE A 223 -0.44 10.16 15.19
CA ILE A 223 -0.36 11.19 16.23
C ILE A 223 -1.69 11.32 16.99
N LEU A 224 -2.81 11.41 16.28
CA LEU A 224 -4.12 11.58 16.89
C LEU A 224 -4.53 10.36 17.73
N ILE A 225 -4.25 9.15 17.26
CA ILE A 225 -4.48 7.91 18.03
C ILE A 225 -3.55 7.89 19.25
N GLY A 226 -2.28 8.26 19.08
CA GLY A 226 -1.33 8.34 20.19
C GLY A 226 -1.77 9.29 21.30
N ILE A 227 -2.28 10.46 20.94
CA ILE A 227 -2.89 11.43 21.89
C ILE A 227 -4.08 10.80 22.61
N ALA A 228 -5.01 10.19 21.89
CA ALA A 228 -6.17 9.55 22.48
C ALA A 228 -5.79 8.41 23.43
N LEU A 229 -4.85 7.56 23.03
CA LEU A 229 -4.36 6.45 23.86
C LEU A 229 -3.65 6.95 25.13
N ARG A 230 -2.94 8.07 25.04
CA ARG A 230 -2.31 8.71 26.19
C ARG A 230 -3.33 9.28 27.17
N ILE A 231 -4.42 9.90 26.67
CA ILE A 231 -5.52 10.43 27.47
C ILE A 231 -6.24 9.30 28.25
N VAL A 232 -6.52 8.17 27.57
CA VAL A 232 -7.18 7.03 28.23
C VAL A 232 -6.23 6.23 29.13
N GLY A 233 -4.93 6.58 29.17
CA GLY A 233 -3.94 5.94 30.04
C GLY A 233 -3.53 4.55 29.59
N MET A 234 -3.55 4.27 28.28
CA MET A 234 -3.07 2.99 27.75
C MET A 234 -1.56 2.86 27.90
N PRO A 235 -1.05 1.72 28.41
CA PRO A 235 0.37 1.43 28.39
C PRO A 235 0.85 1.34 26.93
N SER A 236 2.11 1.70 26.69
CA SER A 236 2.71 1.67 25.35
C SER A 236 1.99 2.51 24.29
N ALA A 237 1.34 3.62 24.68
CA ALA A 237 0.61 4.49 23.76
C ALA A 237 1.44 4.92 22.52
N LEU A 238 2.74 5.14 22.69
CA LEU A 238 3.65 5.49 21.59
C LEU A 238 3.81 4.33 20.59
N LEU A 239 3.98 3.10 21.06
CA LEU A 239 4.10 1.92 20.21
C LEU A 239 2.81 1.70 19.43
N LEU A 240 1.66 1.80 20.10
CA LEU A 240 0.34 1.67 19.47
C LEU A 240 0.07 2.80 18.47
N ALA A 241 0.54 4.02 18.75
CA ALA A 241 0.47 5.14 17.82
C ALA A 241 1.29 4.89 16.53
N LEU A 242 2.50 4.36 16.69
CA LEU A 242 3.33 3.96 15.55
C LEU A 242 2.66 2.83 14.76
N ALA A 243 2.15 1.80 15.43
CA ALA A 243 1.41 0.73 14.79
C ALA A 243 0.18 1.27 14.03
N ALA A 244 -0.54 2.24 14.62
CA ALA A 244 -1.67 2.89 13.97
C ALA A 244 -1.25 3.72 12.74
N ALA A 245 -0.12 4.44 12.79
CA ALA A 245 0.43 5.15 11.64
C ALA A 245 0.74 4.19 10.49
N PHE A 246 1.39 3.05 10.78
CA PHE A 246 1.66 2.04 9.75
C PHE A 246 0.39 1.39 9.21
N ALA A 247 -0.53 1.01 10.09
CA ALA A 247 -1.81 0.43 9.67
C ALA A 247 -2.61 1.42 8.78
N SER A 248 -2.55 2.72 9.08
CA SER A 248 -3.24 3.80 8.35
C SER A 248 -2.81 3.94 6.88
N ILE A 249 -1.70 3.33 6.47
CA ILE A 249 -1.31 3.24 5.06
C ILE A 249 -2.39 2.48 4.25
N ILE A 250 -3.13 1.58 4.91
CA ILE A 250 -4.30 0.90 4.32
C ILE A 250 -5.51 1.84 4.49
N PRO A 251 -6.08 2.38 3.39
CA PRO A 251 -7.19 3.32 3.49
C PRO A 251 -8.42 2.71 4.18
N VAL A 252 -9.20 3.54 4.84
CA VAL A 252 -10.49 3.26 5.47
C VAL A 252 -10.39 2.36 6.70
N VAL A 253 -9.69 1.24 6.64
CA VAL A 253 -9.68 0.23 7.70
C VAL A 253 -8.43 0.33 8.58
N GLY A 254 -7.33 0.84 8.04
CA GLY A 254 -6.01 0.72 8.66
C GLY A 254 -5.92 1.25 10.09
N ALA A 255 -6.29 2.51 10.31
CA ALA A 255 -6.29 3.09 11.65
C ALA A 255 -7.25 2.38 12.61
N ALA A 256 -8.41 1.94 12.10
CA ALA A 256 -9.45 1.27 12.87
C ALA A 256 -8.98 -0.09 13.42
N LEU A 257 -8.08 -0.78 12.73
CA LEU A 257 -7.48 -2.03 13.19
C LEU A 257 -6.79 -1.90 14.57
N ILE A 258 -6.36 -0.70 14.93
CA ILE A 258 -5.70 -0.45 16.22
C ILE A 258 -6.68 0.10 17.25
N TRP A 259 -7.41 1.18 16.95
CA TRP A 259 -8.21 1.83 17.95
C TRP A 259 -9.53 1.09 18.26
N VAL A 260 -10.15 0.38 17.30
CA VAL A 260 -11.41 -0.36 17.54
C VAL A 260 -11.22 -1.49 18.56
N PRO A 261 -10.25 -2.41 18.42
CA PRO A 261 -10.03 -3.45 19.42
C PRO A 261 -9.74 -2.89 20.82
N ILE A 262 -8.97 -1.80 20.90
CA ILE A 262 -8.65 -1.15 22.18
C ILE A 262 -9.90 -0.53 22.81
N ALA A 263 -10.73 0.13 22.00
CA ALA A 263 -11.99 0.69 22.49
C ALA A 263 -12.93 -0.40 23.04
N ILE A 264 -13.06 -1.51 22.29
CA ILE A 264 -13.84 -2.67 22.72
C ILE A 264 -13.26 -3.24 24.02
N TYR A 265 -11.95 -3.44 24.10
CA TYR A 265 -11.29 -3.91 25.33
C TYR A 265 -11.59 -3.02 26.53
N LEU A 266 -11.52 -1.68 26.39
CA LEU A 266 -11.82 -0.73 27.46
C LEU A 266 -13.29 -0.80 27.91
N LEU A 267 -14.21 -0.98 26.98
CA LEU A 267 -15.65 -1.17 27.30
C LEU A 267 -15.87 -2.46 28.08
N LEU A 268 -15.26 -3.56 27.64
CA LEU A 268 -15.41 -4.87 28.28
C LEU A 268 -14.75 -4.94 29.66
N THR A 269 -13.67 -4.19 29.89
CA THR A 269 -13.00 -4.12 31.21
C THR A 269 -13.67 -3.16 32.21
N GLY A 270 -14.81 -2.56 31.81
CA GLY A 270 -15.58 -1.67 32.69
C GLY A 270 -15.14 -0.21 32.67
N SER A 271 -14.15 0.14 31.83
CA SER A 271 -13.72 1.53 31.63
C SER A 271 -14.57 2.22 30.57
N VAL A 272 -15.91 2.24 30.77
CA VAL A 272 -16.88 2.67 29.75
C VAL A 272 -16.58 4.05 29.16
N TRP A 273 -16.28 5.04 30.04
CA TRP A 273 -15.93 6.39 29.60
C TRP A 273 -14.75 6.40 28.62
N LYS A 274 -13.69 5.66 28.94
CA LYS A 274 -12.49 5.58 28.10
C LYS A 274 -12.75 4.92 26.75
N GLY A 275 -13.55 3.84 26.77
CA GLY A 275 -13.96 3.13 25.55
C GLY A 275 -14.84 3.99 24.64
N VAL A 276 -15.85 4.67 25.21
CA VAL A 276 -16.73 5.58 24.46
C VAL A 276 -15.95 6.78 23.91
N PHE A 277 -15.07 7.37 24.72
CA PHE A 277 -14.20 8.45 24.25
C PHE A 277 -13.37 8.01 23.04
N LEU A 278 -12.73 6.83 23.10
CA LEU A 278 -11.88 6.32 22.03
C LEU A 278 -12.70 6.00 20.77
N LEU A 279 -13.92 5.50 20.90
CA LEU A 279 -14.85 5.29 19.78
C LEU A 279 -15.22 6.61 19.09
N ILE A 280 -15.66 7.61 19.87
CA ILE A 280 -16.04 8.92 19.30
C ILE A 280 -14.83 9.58 18.65
N TRP A 281 -13.67 9.59 19.33
CA TRP A 281 -12.44 10.15 18.78
C TRP A 281 -12.00 9.46 17.48
N GLY A 282 -12.04 8.12 17.47
CA GLY A 282 -11.69 7.32 16.28
C GLY A 282 -12.62 7.60 15.10
N LEU A 283 -13.94 7.58 15.35
CA LEU A 283 -14.94 7.80 14.30
C LEU A 283 -14.99 9.25 13.81
N VAL A 284 -14.90 10.24 14.70
CA VAL A 284 -15.08 11.65 14.33
C VAL A 284 -13.75 12.28 13.95
N VAL A 285 -12.71 12.14 14.77
CA VAL A 285 -11.45 12.87 14.55
C VAL A 285 -10.54 12.11 13.61
N VAL A 286 -10.25 10.82 13.93
CA VAL A 286 -9.28 10.04 13.15
C VAL A 286 -9.79 9.75 11.74
N SER A 287 -11.05 9.34 11.59
CA SER A 287 -11.62 9.03 10.27
C SER A 287 -11.83 10.26 9.39
N SER A 288 -12.00 11.47 9.99
CA SER A 288 -12.16 12.71 9.21
C SER A 288 -10.85 13.20 8.61
N ILE A 289 -9.70 12.78 9.13
CA ILE A 289 -8.38 13.21 8.64
C ILE A 289 -8.17 12.85 7.16
N ASP A 290 -8.61 11.66 6.74
CA ASP A 290 -8.51 11.23 5.35
C ASP A 290 -9.23 12.21 4.40
N ASN A 291 -10.41 12.68 4.81
CA ASN A 291 -11.23 13.57 4.01
C ASN A 291 -10.70 15.02 3.97
N VAL A 292 -9.92 15.43 4.97
CA VAL A 292 -9.38 16.78 5.08
C VAL A 292 -7.97 16.87 4.49
N LEU A 293 -7.07 15.99 4.89
CA LEU A 293 -5.66 16.06 4.50
C LEU A 293 -5.42 15.61 3.06
N ARG A 294 -6.15 14.60 2.57
CA ARG A 294 -5.92 14.07 1.24
C ARG A 294 -6.14 15.13 0.13
N PRO A 295 -7.25 15.89 0.08
CA PRO A 295 -7.42 16.97 -0.88
C PRO A 295 -6.38 18.09 -0.71
N TRP A 296 -5.97 18.36 0.54
CA TRP A 296 -5.04 19.44 0.85
C TRP A 296 -3.61 19.14 0.40
N VAL A 297 -3.16 17.89 0.54
CA VAL A 297 -1.81 17.44 0.15
C VAL A 297 -1.73 17.11 -1.34
N VAL A 298 -2.74 16.44 -1.89
CA VAL A 298 -2.80 16.05 -3.30
C VAL A 298 -3.08 17.26 -4.20
N GLY A 299 -3.78 18.28 -3.69
CA GLY A 299 -4.01 19.58 -4.31
C GLY A 299 -4.37 19.51 -5.78
N GLY A 300 -5.63 19.30 -6.14
CA GLY A 300 -6.23 19.62 -7.45
C GLY A 300 -5.50 19.23 -8.76
N ARG A 301 -4.42 18.48 -8.70
CA ARG A 301 -3.52 18.18 -9.83
C ARG A 301 -4.02 17.09 -10.76
N VAL A 302 -5.07 16.38 -10.35
CA VAL A 302 -5.68 15.32 -11.17
C VAL A 302 -7.17 15.57 -11.20
N GLU A 303 -7.68 16.14 -12.30
CA GLU A 303 -9.10 16.42 -12.53
C GLU A 303 -9.90 15.14 -12.87
N LEU A 304 -9.65 14.05 -12.15
CA LEU A 304 -10.41 12.82 -12.30
C LEU A 304 -11.60 12.83 -11.35
N HIS A 305 -12.75 12.39 -11.86
CA HIS A 305 -13.92 12.20 -11.02
C HIS A 305 -13.60 11.23 -9.86
N PRO A 306 -13.94 11.55 -8.60
CA PRO A 306 -13.60 10.72 -7.44
C PRO A 306 -14.02 9.26 -7.56
N LEU A 307 -15.15 8.99 -8.22
CA LEU A 307 -15.62 7.64 -8.49
C LEU A 307 -14.64 6.84 -9.37
N VAL A 308 -14.11 7.47 -10.43
CA VAL A 308 -13.12 6.83 -11.31
C VAL A 308 -11.86 6.48 -10.54
N LEU A 309 -11.35 7.44 -9.73
CA LEU A 309 -10.19 7.21 -8.88
C LEU A 309 -10.41 6.06 -7.90
N LEU A 310 -11.61 5.97 -7.31
CA LEU A 310 -12.00 4.88 -6.41
C LEU A 310 -11.89 3.51 -7.11
N PHE A 311 -12.45 3.37 -8.33
CA PHE A 311 -12.36 2.13 -9.11
C PHE A 311 -10.90 1.75 -9.43
N PHE A 312 -10.07 2.73 -9.80
CA PHE A 312 -8.66 2.46 -10.06
C PHE A 312 -7.89 2.06 -8.81
N ILE A 313 -8.22 2.62 -7.64
CA ILE A 313 -7.61 2.22 -6.37
C ILE A 313 -8.04 0.79 -6.01
N PHE A 314 -9.34 0.47 -5.99
CA PHE A 314 -9.80 -0.87 -5.63
C PHE A 314 -9.36 -1.93 -6.66
N GLY A 315 -9.50 -1.65 -7.96
CA GLY A 315 -9.02 -2.54 -9.00
C GLY A 315 -7.50 -2.72 -8.96
N GLY A 316 -6.76 -1.66 -8.63
CA GLY A 316 -5.32 -1.71 -8.41
C GLY A 316 -4.95 -2.60 -7.22
N VAL A 317 -5.66 -2.46 -6.09
CA VAL A 317 -5.44 -3.29 -4.89
C VAL A 317 -5.75 -4.76 -5.19
N GLU A 318 -6.82 -5.06 -5.92
CA GLU A 318 -7.16 -6.42 -6.31
C GLU A 318 -6.07 -7.04 -7.21
N ALA A 319 -5.58 -6.30 -8.21
CA ALA A 319 -4.61 -6.81 -9.18
C ALA A 319 -3.17 -6.89 -8.62
N PHE A 320 -2.75 -5.85 -7.88
CA PHE A 320 -1.35 -5.67 -7.46
C PHE A 320 -1.15 -5.74 -5.94
N GLY A 321 -2.22 -5.93 -5.16
CA GLY A 321 -2.18 -5.88 -3.70
C GLY A 321 -1.88 -4.47 -3.20
N PHE A 322 -1.11 -4.36 -2.13
CA PHE A 322 -0.72 -3.09 -1.52
C PHE A 322 -0.14 -2.06 -2.50
N LEU A 323 0.63 -2.52 -3.48
CA LEU A 323 1.20 -1.66 -4.53
C LEU A 323 0.12 -0.96 -5.37
N GLY A 324 -1.05 -1.58 -5.51
CA GLY A 324 -2.19 -1.02 -6.25
C GLY A 324 -2.72 0.29 -5.70
N LEU A 325 -2.53 0.57 -4.41
CA LEU A 325 -2.84 1.88 -3.79
C LEU A 325 -2.08 3.03 -4.45
N PHE A 326 -0.87 2.75 -4.92
CA PHE A 326 -0.01 3.71 -5.60
C PHE A 326 -0.20 3.66 -7.12
N LEU A 327 -0.27 2.46 -7.69
CA LEU A 327 -0.39 2.27 -9.14
C LEU A 327 -1.77 2.68 -9.66
N GLY A 328 -2.85 2.46 -8.92
CA GLY A 328 -4.20 2.83 -9.34
C GLY A 328 -4.30 4.29 -9.78
N PRO A 329 -4.00 5.27 -8.93
CA PRO A 329 -3.98 6.68 -9.30
C PRO A 329 -3.03 7.01 -10.44
N VAL A 330 -1.88 6.35 -10.52
CA VAL A 330 -0.89 6.56 -11.60
C VAL A 330 -1.48 6.10 -12.94
N VAL A 331 -2.05 4.91 -12.99
CA VAL A 331 -2.68 4.39 -14.23
C VAL A 331 -3.84 5.28 -14.66
N ALA A 332 -4.67 5.74 -13.71
CA ALA A 332 -5.76 6.67 -13.98
C ALA A 332 -5.25 8.00 -14.56
N SER A 333 -4.17 8.55 -14.01
CA SER A 333 -3.54 9.79 -14.47
C SER A 333 -2.91 9.63 -15.86
N VAL A 334 -2.23 8.51 -16.12
CA VAL A 334 -1.68 8.19 -17.45
C VAL A 334 -2.79 8.10 -18.48
N LEU A 335 -3.87 7.39 -18.16
CA LEU A 335 -5.02 7.24 -19.05
C LEU A 335 -5.64 8.59 -19.39
N ALA A 336 -5.87 9.45 -18.40
CA ALA A 336 -6.36 10.80 -18.61
C ALA A 336 -5.44 11.62 -19.52
N ALA A 337 -4.13 11.60 -19.27
CA ALA A 337 -3.15 12.30 -20.10
C ALA A 337 -3.13 11.78 -21.56
N LEU A 338 -3.26 10.49 -21.77
CA LEU A 338 -3.35 9.89 -23.10
C LEU A 338 -4.64 10.31 -23.83
N PHE A 339 -5.77 10.37 -23.13
CA PHE A 339 -7.02 10.87 -23.72
C PHE A 339 -6.92 12.34 -24.10
N ASP A 340 -6.27 13.18 -23.31
CA ASP A 340 -6.04 14.58 -23.61
C ASP A 340 -5.18 14.74 -24.87
N ILE A 341 -4.06 14.01 -24.93
CA ILE A 341 -3.18 14.01 -26.10
C ILE A 341 -3.94 13.55 -27.35
N LEU A 342 -4.68 12.45 -27.27
CA LEU A 342 -5.48 11.93 -28.39
C LEU A 342 -6.53 12.96 -28.83
N ARG A 343 -7.16 13.64 -27.90
CA ARG A 343 -8.16 14.68 -28.22
C ARG A 343 -7.53 15.90 -28.90
N GLU A 344 -6.32 16.29 -28.51
CA GLU A 344 -5.54 17.35 -29.14
C GLU A 344 -5.21 16.95 -30.60
N GLU A 345 -4.66 15.76 -30.83
CA GLU A 345 -4.29 15.24 -32.16
C GLU A 345 -5.52 15.12 -33.10
N LEU A 346 -6.66 14.64 -32.57
CA LEU A 346 -7.90 14.53 -33.37
C LEU A 346 -8.47 15.91 -33.73
N LYS A 347 -8.26 16.95 -32.94
CA LYS A 347 -8.67 18.32 -33.28
C LYS A 347 -7.78 18.90 -34.37
N GLU A 348 -6.45 18.71 -34.24
CA GLU A 348 -5.50 19.17 -35.26
C GLU A 348 -5.73 18.49 -36.61
N ALA A 349 -5.99 17.17 -36.61
CA ALA A 349 -6.31 16.43 -37.82
C ALA A 349 -7.60 16.93 -38.52
N LYS A 350 -8.59 17.44 -37.78
CA LYS A 350 -9.82 18.01 -38.33
C LYS A 350 -9.65 19.43 -38.86
N THR A 351 -8.63 20.16 -38.41
CA THR A 351 -8.38 21.53 -38.84
C THR A 351 -7.43 21.62 -40.07
N LEU A 352 -6.79 20.52 -40.44
CA LEU A 352 -6.03 20.42 -41.66
C LEU A 352 -7.02 20.41 -42.86
N PRO A 353 -6.95 21.36 -43.82
CA PRO A 353 -7.78 21.31 -45.00
C PRO A 353 -7.50 20.03 -45.76
N ALA A 354 -8.56 19.37 -46.24
CA ALA A 354 -8.45 18.18 -47.07
C ALA A 354 -7.49 18.52 -48.24
N ALA A 355 -6.30 17.90 -48.23
CA ALA A 355 -5.33 18.03 -49.33
C ALA A 355 -5.92 17.33 -50.55
N GLY A 356 -6.69 18.06 -51.35
CA GLY A 356 -7.36 17.49 -52.50
C GLY A 356 -8.33 18.36 -53.27
N ASP A 357 -8.17 19.70 -53.24
CA ASP A 357 -8.85 20.58 -54.22
C ASP A 357 -7.83 21.58 -54.80
N THR A 358 -6.90 21.09 -55.62
CA THR A 358 -6.18 21.87 -56.61
C THR A 358 -5.98 21.03 -57.87
#